data_0702d97ade53c73e63afc416ff4eeb85
#
_entry.id   0702d97ade53c73e63afc416ff4eeb85
#
_cell.length_a   1.000
_cell.length_b   1.000
_cell.length_c   1.000
_cell.angle_alpha   90.00
_cell.angle_beta   90.00
_cell.angle_gamma   90.00
#
_symmetry.space_group_name_H-M   'P 1'
#
loop_
_entity.id
_entity.type
_entity.pdbx_description
1 polymer ?
#
loop_
_entity_poly.entity_id
_entity_poly.type
_entity_poly.pdbx_seq_one_letter_code
_entity_poly.pdbx_strand_id
1 'polypeptide(L)'
;ARASTLNAHYTSPTVIRSIYDAVGQMGFETGNILEPAMGIGNFFGMLPPEMQSSRLYGVELDSITGRIAQKLYPQAEIKVAGFETTDRRDFYDLAVGNVPFGQYRANDKAYNKLGFSIHNYFFAKTIDQIRPGGVIAFVTSRFTMDSKDSSARKYMAERADLLGAIRLPNNAFKANASTEVVSDIRSE
;
A
#
# COMPACT_ATOMS: atom_id res chain seq x y z
N ALA A 1 -15.74 -13.68 6.00
CA ALA A 1 -15.13 -13.39 7.31
C ALA A 1 -13.85 -14.22 7.57
N ARG A 2 -13.84 -15.55 7.29
CA ARG A 2 -12.63 -16.36 7.51
C ARG A 2 -11.47 -16.05 6.55
N ALA A 3 -11.74 -15.58 5.34
CA ALA A 3 -10.69 -15.26 4.38
C ALA A 3 -9.94 -13.96 4.72
N SER A 4 -10.62 -12.97 5.31
CA SER A 4 -10.00 -11.70 5.69
C SER A 4 -9.07 -11.82 6.90
N THR A 5 -9.42 -12.67 7.86
CA THR A 5 -8.57 -12.92 9.04
C THR A 5 -7.31 -13.73 8.71
N LEU A 6 -7.36 -14.60 7.70
CA LEU A 6 -6.20 -15.38 7.24
C LEU A 6 -5.16 -14.54 6.46
N ASN A 7 -5.57 -13.39 5.94
CA ASN A 7 -4.72 -12.47 5.17
C ASN A 7 -4.32 -11.22 5.97
N ALA A 8 -4.66 -11.13 7.25
CA ALA A 8 -4.20 -10.05 8.12
C ALA A 8 -2.72 -10.25 8.47
N HIS A 9 -1.85 -9.56 7.76
CA HIS A 9 -0.41 -9.60 8.00
C HIS A 9 -0.01 -8.49 8.96
N TYR A 10 0.53 -8.88 10.11
CA TYR A 10 1.12 -7.93 11.05
C TYR A 10 2.47 -7.44 10.52
N THR A 11 2.59 -6.13 10.32
CA THR A 11 3.85 -5.51 9.91
C THR A 11 4.64 -5.08 11.14
N SER A 12 5.90 -5.52 11.25
CA SER A 12 6.73 -5.18 12.41
C SER A 12 6.99 -3.67 12.50
N PRO A 13 7.10 -3.11 13.71
CA PRO A 13 7.45 -1.70 13.88
C PRO A 13 8.77 -1.31 13.20
N THR A 14 9.74 -2.20 13.16
CA THR A 14 11.04 -1.97 12.49
C THR A 14 10.85 -1.75 10.99
N VAL A 15 10.02 -2.55 10.33
CA VAL A 15 9.72 -2.40 8.90
C VAL A 15 9.01 -1.08 8.63
N ILE A 16 8.00 -0.74 9.44
CA ILE A 16 7.26 0.52 9.29
C ILE A 16 8.18 1.73 9.45
N ARG A 17 9.04 1.74 10.47
CA ARG A 17 10.02 2.82 10.67
C ARG A 17 10.98 2.93 9.49
N SER A 18 11.49 1.81 8.98
CA SER A 18 12.39 1.80 7.83
C SER A 18 11.74 2.37 6.58
N ILE A 19 10.45 2.10 6.36
CA ILE A 19 9.69 2.68 5.25
C ILE A 19 9.58 4.19 5.41
N TYR A 20 9.20 4.69 6.59
CA TYR A 20 9.10 6.13 6.82
C TYR A 20 10.46 6.84 6.73
N ASP A 21 11.53 6.23 7.21
CA ASP A 21 12.88 6.75 7.07
C ASP A 21 13.27 6.89 5.58
N ALA A 22 13.03 5.87 4.78
CA ALA A 22 13.28 5.91 3.34
C ALA A 22 12.47 7.01 2.64
N VAL A 23 11.19 7.11 2.95
CA VAL A 23 10.27 8.13 2.40
C VAL A 23 10.71 9.53 2.80
N GLY A 24 11.14 9.74 4.04
CA GLY A 24 11.68 11.01 4.52
C GLY A 24 12.98 11.40 3.81
N GLN A 25 13.87 10.43 3.56
CA GLN A 25 15.11 10.66 2.79
C GLN A 25 14.84 11.03 1.33
N MET A 26 13.71 10.62 0.77
CA MET A 26 13.25 11.03 -0.57
C MET A 26 12.70 12.47 -0.60
N GLY A 27 12.59 13.13 0.55
CA GLY A 27 12.14 14.52 0.69
C GLY A 27 10.66 14.69 1.04
N PHE A 28 9.92 13.62 1.30
CA PHE A 28 8.53 13.73 1.74
C PHE A 28 8.49 14.28 3.18
N GLU A 29 7.68 15.30 3.40
CA GLU A 29 7.42 15.89 4.72
C GLU A 29 5.95 15.74 5.11
N THR A 30 5.05 16.39 4.38
CA THR A 30 3.61 16.37 4.63
C THR A 30 2.82 16.33 3.34
N GLY A 31 1.60 15.82 3.42
CA GLY A 31 0.67 15.74 2.30
C GLY A 31 -0.49 14.82 2.59
N ASN A 32 -1.15 14.36 1.54
CA ASN A 32 -2.21 13.37 1.62
C ASN A 32 -1.59 11.97 1.61
N ILE A 33 -1.78 11.22 2.67
CA ILE A 33 -1.23 9.87 2.84
C ILE A 33 -2.35 8.84 2.74
N LEU A 34 -2.19 7.87 1.85
CA LEU A 34 -3.10 6.74 1.68
C LEU A 34 -2.52 5.47 2.31
N GLU A 35 -3.35 4.75 3.06
CA GLU A 35 -3.13 3.36 3.44
C GLU A 35 -4.28 2.50 2.86
N PRO A 36 -4.07 1.82 1.71
CA PRO A 36 -5.19 1.25 0.94
C PRO A 36 -5.71 -0.09 1.48
N ALA A 37 -5.01 -0.71 2.41
CA ALA A 37 -5.42 -1.92 3.12
C ALA A 37 -4.91 -1.80 4.55
N MET A 38 -5.57 -0.93 5.32
CA MET A 38 -4.96 -0.36 6.53
C MET A 38 -5.01 -1.26 7.77
N GLY A 39 -5.85 -2.29 7.78
CA GLY A 39 -6.07 -3.04 9.01
C GLY A 39 -6.53 -2.12 10.13
N ILE A 40 -5.91 -2.22 11.29
CA ILE A 40 -6.16 -1.31 12.42
C ILE A 40 -5.32 -0.01 12.37
N GLY A 41 -4.53 0.21 11.30
CA GLY A 41 -3.81 1.46 11.08
C GLY A 41 -2.43 1.54 11.74
N ASN A 42 -1.65 0.46 11.74
CA ASN A 42 -0.31 0.47 12.34
C ASN A 42 0.63 1.50 11.69
N PHE A 43 0.52 1.73 10.37
CA PHE A 43 1.28 2.78 9.70
C PHE A 43 0.87 4.17 10.19
N PHE A 44 -0.41 4.45 10.36
CA PHE A 44 -0.88 5.72 10.93
C PHE A 44 -0.42 5.91 12.37
N GLY A 45 -0.44 4.86 13.17
CA GLY A 45 0.00 4.89 14.56
C GLY A 45 1.50 5.16 14.74
N MET A 46 2.29 4.91 13.71
CA MET A 46 3.75 5.10 13.71
C MET A 46 4.20 6.26 12.83
N LEU A 47 3.28 7.13 12.41
CA LEU A 47 3.61 8.30 11.61
C LEU A 47 4.66 9.18 12.33
N PRO A 48 5.79 9.50 11.67
CA PRO A 48 6.84 10.32 12.29
C PRO A 48 6.34 11.72 12.68
N PRO A 49 6.94 12.36 13.71
CA PRO A 49 6.53 13.69 14.14
C PRO A 49 6.51 14.75 13.03
N GLU A 50 7.51 14.71 12.13
CA GLU A 50 7.63 15.63 10.99
C GLU A 50 6.51 15.46 9.95
N MET A 51 5.79 14.34 9.97
CA MET A 51 4.67 14.05 9.05
C MET A 51 3.29 14.21 9.68
N GLN A 52 3.21 14.59 10.96
CA GLN A 52 1.96 14.61 11.76
C GLN A 52 0.90 15.59 11.25
N SER A 53 1.28 16.64 10.50
CA SER A 53 0.32 17.56 9.89
C SER A 53 -0.27 17.05 8.56
N SER A 54 0.12 15.86 8.13
CA SER A 54 -0.45 15.21 6.94
C SER A 54 -1.92 14.85 7.15
N ARG A 55 -2.67 14.81 6.05
CA ARG A 55 -4.04 14.29 6.01
C ARG A 55 -4.00 12.79 5.74
N LEU A 56 -4.70 12.01 6.55
CA LEU A 56 -4.66 10.55 6.50
C LEU A 56 -5.94 10.00 5.88
N TYR A 57 -5.77 9.10 4.93
CA TYR A 57 -6.84 8.41 4.21
C TYR A 57 -6.58 6.91 4.27
N GLY A 58 -7.56 6.16 4.73
CA GLY A 58 -7.46 4.73 4.85
C GLY A 58 -8.62 3.99 4.18
N VAL A 59 -8.34 2.78 3.75
CA VAL A 59 -9.34 1.85 3.23
C VAL A 59 -9.16 0.51 3.94
N GLU A 60 -10.25 -0.06 4.42
CA GLU A 60 -10.24 -1.39 5.05
C GLU A 60 -11.50 -2.16 4.67
N LEU A 61 -11.29 -3.35 4.11
CA LEU A 61 -12.38 -4.22 3.64
C LEU A 61 -13.16 -4.84 4.80
N ASP A 62 -12.47 -5.27 5.86
CA ASP A 62 -13.11 -5.91 7.00
C ASP A 62 -13.86 -4.89 7.85
N SER A 63 -15.15 -5.13 8.04
CA SER A 63 -16.03 -4.16 8.71
C SER A 63 -15.71 -3.96 10.19
N ILE A 64 -15.28 -4.99 10.90
CA ILE A 64 -14.91 -4.91 12.31
C ILE A 64 -13.59 -4.15 12.45
N THR A 65 -12.58 -4.57 11.72
CA THR A 65 -11.25 -3.96 11.71
C THR A 65 -11.31 -2.50 11.27
N GLY A 66 -12.06 -2.19 10.22
CA GLY A 66 -12.22 -0.82 9.73
C GLY A 66 -12.92 0.10 10.74
N ARG A 67 -13.91 -0.40 11.45
CA ARG A 67 -14.59 0.35 12.53
C ARG A 67 -13.68 0.59 13.74
N ILE A 68 -12.81 -0.35 14.07
CA ILE A 68 -11.78 -0.15 15.09
C ILE A 68 -10.82 0.96 14.64
N ALA A 69 -10.34 0.91 13.40
CA ALA A 69 -9.45 1.94 12.84
C ALA A 69 -10.10 3.34 12.88
N GLN A 70 -11.39 3.46 12.54
CA GLN A 70 -12.13 4.73 12.62
C GLN A 70 -12.17 5.28 14.06
N LYS A 71 -12.23 4.43 15.07
CA LYS A 71 -12.19 4.84 16.47
C LYS A 71 -10.81 5.25 16.94
N LEU A 72 -9.76 4.55 16.46
CA LEU A 72 -8.39 4.87 16.80
C LEU A 72 -7.90 6.17 16.14
N TYR A 73 -8.36 6.46 14.92
CA TYR A 73 -7.91 7.59 14.12
C TYR A 73 -9.11 8.46 13.67
N PRO A 74 -9.78 9.18 14.60
CA PRO A 74 -11.00 9.94 14.27
C PRO A 74 -10.74 11.12 13.33
N GLN A 75 -9.48 11.57 13.20
CA GLN A 75 -9.08 12.64 12.28
C GLN A 75 -8.83 12.15 10.85
N ALA A 76 -8.66 10.85 10.67
CA ALA A 76 -8.43 10.25 9.34
C ALA A 76 -9.76 10.01 8.62
N GLU A 77 -9.74 10.12 7.30
CA GLU A 77 -10.85 9.69 6.44
C GLU A 77 -10.68 8.21 6.13
N ILE A 78 -11.46 7.35 6.78
CA ILE A 78 -11.37 5.90 6.64
C ILE A 78 -12.64 5.37 5.98
N LYS A 79 -12.48 4.74 4.81
CA LYS A 79 -13.54 4.05 4.09
C LYS A 79 -13.54 2.56 4.44
N VAL A 80 -14.63 2.09 5.02
CA VAL A 80 -14.82 0.66 5.33
C VAL A 80 -15.48 0.00 4.14
N ALA A 81 -14.67 -0.39 3.16
CA ALA A 81 -15.08 -0.99 1.90
C ALA A 81 -13.87 -1.61 1.18
N GLY A 82 -14.10 -2.28 0.08
CA GLY A 82 -13.02 -2.75 -0.78
C GLY A 82 -12.34 -1.61 -1.53
N PHE A 83 -11.06 -1.77 -1.85
CA PHE A 83 -10.27 -0.77 -2.58
C PHE A 83 -10.86 -0.48 -3.97
N GLU A 84 -11.55 -1.45 -4.58
CA GLU A 84 -12.24 -1.31 -5.86
C GLU A 84 -13.35 -0.25 -5.86
N THR A 85 -13.84 0.14 -4.68
CA THR A 85 -14.88 1.17 -4.54
C THR A 85 -14.33 2.60 -4.54
N THR A 86 -13.02 2.77 -4.57
CA THR A 86 -12.35 4.07 -4.58
C THR A 86 -12.04 4.52 -6.00
N ASP A 87 -12.04 5.83 -6.24
CA ASP A 87 -11.92 6.38 -7.60
C ASP A 87 -11.14 7.71 -7.68
N ARG A 88 -10.49 8.14 -6.61
CA ARG A 88 -9.65 9.35 -6.65
C ARG A 88 -8.49 9.16 -7.62
N ARG A 89 -8.08 10.26 -8.26
CA ARG A 89 -6.95 10.29 -9.18
C ARG A 89 -6.05 11.47 -8.85
N ASP A 90 -4.73 11.27 -9.03
CA ASP A 90 -3.71 12.32 -8.84
C ASP A 90 -3.89 13.10 -7.54
N PHE A 91 -4.21 12.39 -6.46
CA PHE A 91 -4.65 13.02 -5.21
C PHE A 91 -3.68 12.82 -4.06
N TYR A 92 -3.15 11.62 -3.87
CA TYR A 92 -2.28 11.32 -2.74
C TYR A 92 -0.83 11.67 -3.04
N ASP A 93 -0.12 12.16 -2.03
CA ASP A 93 1.31 12.45 -2.08
C ASP A 93 2.15 11.24 -1.71
N LEU A 94 1.62 10.40 -0.84
CA LEU A 94 2.25 9.18 -0.36
C LEU A 94 1.20 8.08 -0.20
N ALA A 95 1.55 6.87 -0.60
CA ALA A 95 0.82 5.66 -0.21
C ALA A 95 1.77 4.70 0.50
N VAL A 96 1.35 4.24 1.66
CA VAL A 96 2.09 3.28 2.49
C VAL A 96 1.18 2.14 2.90
N GLY A 97 1.74 1.01 3.20
CA GLY A 97 0.95 -0.09 3.74
C GLY A 97 1.50 -1.46 3.42
N ASN A 98 0.89 -2.45 4.04
CA ASN A 98 1.08 -3.86 3.74
C ASN A 98 -0.14 -4.32 2.93
N VAL A 99 0.02 -4.41 1.62
CA VAL A 99 -1.09 -4.77 0.73
C VAL A 99 -1.41 -6.27 0.83
N PRO A 100 -2.67 -6.67 0.60
CA PRO A 100 -3.01 -8.09 0.52
C PRO A 100 -2.25 -8.76 -0.62
N PHE A 101 -1.89 -10.02 -0.44
CA PHE A 101 -1.24 -10.80 -1.48
C PHE A 101 -1.76 -12.23 -1.54
N GLY A 102 -1.69 -12.81 -2.72
CA GLY A 102 -2.21 -14.14 -3.02
C GLY A 102 -2.51 -14.33 -4.50
N GLN A 103 -3.07 -15.48 -4.82
CA GLN A 103 -3.40 -15.86 -6.19
C GLN A 103 -4.80 -15.38 -6.64
N TYR A 104 -5.54 -14.72 -5.79
CA TYR A 104 -6.86 -14.18 -6.11
C TYR A 104 -6.77 -12.77 -6.72
N ARG A 105 -7.88 -12.32 -7.30
CA ARG A 105 -8.00 -11.03 -8.00
C ARG A 105 -9.11 -10.18 -7.39
N ALA A 106 -8.95 -8.86 -7.46
CA ALA A 106 -10.05 -7.94 -7.20
C ALA A 106 -11.00 -7.90 -8.41
N ASN A 107 -12.27 -7.57 -8.15
CA ASN A 107 -13.22 -7.25 -9.20
C ASN A 107 -13.37 -5.73 -9.31
N ASP A 108 -12.57 -5.13 -10.17
CA ASP A 108 -12.58 -3.71 -10.47
C ASP A 108 -12.64 -3.53 -11.99
N LYS A 109 -13.74 -3.01 -12.50
CA LYS A 109 -14.00 -2.89 -13.94
C LYS A 109 -12.89 -2.17 -14.70
N ALA A 110 -12.26 -1.17 -14.07
CA ALA A 110 -11.20 -0.39 -14.70
C ALA A 110 -9.90 -1.21 -14.86
N TYR A 111 -9.70 -2.23 -14.01
CA TYR A 111 -8.46 -3.01 -13.94
C TYR A 111 -8.62 -4.48 -14.30
N ASN A 112 -9.85 -5.00 -14.42
CA ASN A 112 -10.11 -6.42 -14.69
C ASN A 112 -9.38 -6.95 -15.93
N LYS A 113 -9.25 -6.13 -16.96
CA LYS A 113 -8.55 -6.51 -18.21
C LYS A 113 -7.05 -6.79 -18.02
N LEU A 114 -6.44 -6.25 -16.97
CA LEU A 114 -5.02 -6.48 -16.69
C LEU A 114 -4.76 -7.90 -16.17
N GLY A 115 -5.75 -8.49 -15.51
CA GLY A 115 -5.65 -9.85 -14.98
C GLY A 115 -4.61 -10.02 -13.86
N PHE A 116 -4.25 -8.94 -13.16
CA PHE A 116 -3.23 -8.96 -12.12
C PHE A 116 -3.72 -9.67 -10.86
N SER A 117 -2.80 -10.34 -10.16
CA SER A 117 -3.02 -10.80 -8.79
C SER A 117 -3.28 -9.61 -7.87
N ILE A 118 -3.89 -9.88 -6.71
CA ILE A 118 -4.34 -8.82 -5.80
C ILE A 118 -3.23 -7.84 -5.41
N HIS A 119 -2.03 -8.32 -5.10
CA HIS A 119 -0.90 -7.45 -4.72
C HIS A 119 -0.47 -6.52 -5.87
N ASN A 120 -0.45 -6.99 -7.11
CA ASN A 120 -0.10 -6.17 -8.28
C ASN A 120 -1.23 -5.21 -8.66
N TYR A 121 -2.49 -5.60 -8.45
CA TYR A 121 -3.65 -4.73 -8.61
C TYR A 121 -3.57 -3.50 -7.68
N PHE A 122 -3.18 -3.70 -6.42
CA PHE A 122 -3.02 -2.58 -5.49
C PHE A 122 -1.98 -1.57 -5.98
N PHE A 123 -0.87 -2.02 -6.55
CA PHE A 123 0.10 -1.11 -7.19
C PHE A 123 -0.51 -0.37 -8.39
N ALA A 124 -1.12 -1.09 -9.32
CA ALA A 124 -1.66 -0.52 -10.54
C ALA A 124 -2.68 0.58 -10.25
N LYS A 125 -3.61 0.33 -9.33
CA LYS A 125 -4.63 1.31 -8.93
C LYS A 125 -4.04 2.46 -8.14
N THR A 126 -3.14 2.20 -7.21
CA THR A 126 -2.51 3.25 -6.41
C THR A 126 -1.69 4.20 -7.27
N ILE A 127 -1.03 3.73 -8.32
CA ILE A 127 -0.31 4.59 -9.28
C ILE A 127 -1.25 5.64 -9.87
N ASP A 128 -2.47 5.27 -10.25
CA ASP A 128 -3.46 6.22 -10.78
C ASP A 128 -3.99 7.19 -9.72
N GLN A 129 -3.94 6.83 -8.45
CA GLN A 129 -4.42 7.65 -7.34
C GLN A 129 -3.37 8.59 -6.77
N ILE A 130 -2.09 8.27 -6.95
CA ILE A 130 -0.96 9.11 -6.55
C ILE A 130 -0.80 10.24 -7.57
N ARG A 131 -0.53 11.46 -7.08
CA ARG A 131 -0.16 12.59 -7.93
C ARG A 131 1.21 12.39 -8.59
N PRO A 132 1.50 13.02 -9.71
CA PRO A 132 2.86 13.06 -10.25
C PRO A 132 3.87 13.58 -9.19
N GLY A 133 5.01 12.90 -9.06
CA GLY A 133 6.01 13.18 -8.02
C GLY A 133 5.70 12.60 -6.63
N GLY A 134 4.57 11.93 -6.46
CA GLY A 134 4.24 11.20 -5.24
C GLY A 134 5.00 9.88 -5.11
N VAL A 135 4.92 9.26 -3.95
CA VAL A 135 5.67 8.04 -3.60
C VAL A 135 4.73 6.93 -3.15
N ILE A 136 5.03 5.71 -3.58
CA ILE A 136 4.38 4.48 -3.09
C ILE A 136 5.42 3.62 -2.40
N ALA A 137 5.16 3.25 -1.15
CA ALA A 137 6.02 2.38 -0.37
C ALA A 137 5.19 1.26 0.27
N PHE A 138 5.14 0.12 -0.39
CA PHE A 138 4.34 -1.04 0.03
C PHE A 138 5.19 -2.21 0.48
N VAL A 139 4.70 -2.89 1.51
CA VAL A 139 5.04 -4.28 1.80
C VAL A 139 4.17 -5.16 0.92
N THR A 140 4.78 -6.05 0.13
CA THR A 140 4.07 -6.86 -0.87
C THR A 140 4.62 -8.29 -0.96
N SER A 141 4.02 -9.11 -1.79
CA SER A 141 4.51 -10.45 -2.10
C SER A 141 5.82 -10.40 -2.90
N ARG A 142 6.73 -11.34 -2.62
CA ARG A 142 7.93 -11.56 -3.44
C ARG A 142 7.60 -11.70 -4.94
N PHE A 143 6.42 -12.21 -5.27
CA PHE A 143 6.02 -12.43 -6.65
C PHE A 143 5.80 -11.13 -7.44
N THR A 144 5.70 -9.99 -6.79
CA THR A 144 5.74 -8.70 -7.49
C THR A 144 7.04 -8.56 -8.31
N MET A 145 8.18 -8.94 -7.73
CA MET A 145 9.49 -8.86 -8.39
C MET A 145 9.92 -10.18 -9.04
N ASP A 146 9.61 -11.33 -8.44
CA ASP A 146 10.16 -12.64 -8.82
C ASP A 146 9.28 -13.42 -9.81
N SER A 147 8.06 -12.97 -10.12
CA SER A 147 7.19 -13.66 -11.06
C SER A 147 7.85 -13.78 -12.44
N LYS A 148 7.75 -14.95 -13.06
CA LYS A 148 8.17 -15.17 -14.46
C LYS A 148 7.37 -14.30 -15.43
N ASP A 149 6.07 -14.10 -15.16
CA ASP A 149 5.24 -13.13 -15.87
C ASP A 149 5.65 -11.70 -15.48
N SER A 150 6.16 -10.97 -16.45
CA SER A 150 6.63 -9.59 -16.28
C SER A 150 5.57 -8.52 -16.55
N SER A 151 4.33 -8.92 -16.87
CA SER A 151 3.27 -7.98 -17.30
C SER A 151 3.02 -6.86 -16.31
N ALA A 152 2.92 -7.18 -15.01
CA ALA A 152 2.71 -6.20 -13.97
C ALA A 152 3.90 -5.25 -13.81
N ARG A 153 5.14 -5.78 -13.83
CA ARG A 153 6.35 -4.94 -13.75
C ARG A 153 6.49 -4.00 -14.95
N LYS A 154 6.19 -4.47 -16.14
CA LYS A 154 6.17 -3.62 -17.35
C LYS A 154 5.12 -2.52 -17.23
N TYR A 155 3.91 -2.87 -16.81
CA TYR A 155 2.83 -1.90 -16.59
C TYR A 155 3.25 -0.80 -15.60
N MET A 156 3.86 -1.18 -14.48
CA MET A 156 4.35 -0.23 -13.49
C MET A 156 5.51 0.62 -14.02
N ALA A 157 6.47 0.00 -14.70
CA ALA A 157 7.65 0.69 -15.24
C ALA A 157 7.32 1.72 -16.32
N GLU A 158 6.20 1.58 -17.02
CA GLU A 158 5.70 2.58 -17.97
C GLU A 158 5.12 3.82 -17.29
N ARG A 159 4.80 3.75 -15.99
CA ARG A 159 4.05 4.77 -15.23
C ARG A 159 4.78 5.32 -14.02
N ALA A 160 5.79 4.61 -13.54
CA ALA A 160 6.51 4.94 -12.32
C ALA A 160 7.96 4.50 -12.41
N ASP A 161 8.84 5.13 -11.66
CA ASP A 161 10.22 4.71 -11.48
C ASP A 161 10.36 3.84 -10.23
N LEU A 162 11.05 2.72 -10.35
CA LEU A 162 11.40 1.90 -9.20
C LEU A 162 12.60 2.52 -8.49
N LEU A 163 12.39 3.06 -7.30
CA LEU A 163 13.45 3.68 -6.49
C LEU A 163 14.25 2.66 -5.69
N GLY A 164 13.64 1.55 -5.33
CA GLY A 164 14.30 0.49 -4.59
C GLY A 164 13.38 -0.67 -4.27
N ALA A 165 13.98 -1.80 -3.94
CA ALA A 165 13.30 -2.98 -3.47
C ALA A 165 14.18 -3.67 -2.42
N ILE A 166 13.60 -4.02 -1.28
CA ILE A 166 14.29 -4.67 -0.17
C ILE A 166 13.61 -5.99 0.14
N ARG A 167 14.38 -7.07 0.10
CA ARG A 167 13.88 -8.37 0.50
C ARG A 167 13.95 -8.51 2.02
N LEU A 168 12.80 -8.65 2.64
CA LEU A 168 12.72 -8.88 4.07
C LEU A 168 13.05 -10.34 4.41
N PRO A 169 13.71 -10.61 5.53
CA PRO A 169 13.99 -11.97 5.97
C PRO A 169 12.69 -12.70 6.33
N ASN A 170 12.67 -14.02 6.15
CA ASN A 170 11.50 -14.86 6.35
C ASN A 170 10.90 -14.79 7.77
N ASN A 171 11.69 -14.37 8.75
CA ASN A 171 11.25 -14.21 10.15
C ASN A 171 10.64 -12.82 10.45
N ALA A 172 10.67 -11.88 9.49
CA ALA A 172 10.01 -10.57 9.66
C ALA A 172 8.48 -10.70 9.74
N PHE A 173 7.94 -11.84 9.26
CA PHE A 173 6.53 -12.23 9.38
C PHE A 173 6.47 -13.68 9.83
N LYS A 174 5.68 -13.99 10.84
CA LYS A 174 5.50 -15.36 11.35
C LYS A 174 4.84 -16.35 10.37
N ALA A 175 4.59 -15.96 9.13
CA ALA A 175 4.05 -16.81 8.08
C ALA A 175 4.49 -16.29 6.69
N ASN A 176 5.40 -17.01 6.06
CA ASN A 176 5.66 -17.13 4.59
C ASN A 176 5.62 -15.87 3.71
N ALA A 177 5.94 -14.69 4.20
CA ALA A 177 6.00 -13.49 3.38
C ALA A 177 7.42 -12.93 3.32
N SER A 178 8.04 -12.97 2.19
CA SER A 178 9.19 -12.12 1.84
C SER A 178 8.67 -10.92 1.08
N THR A 179 9.19 -9.72 1.36
CA THR A 179 8.51 -8.50 0.99
C THR A 179 9.43 -7.43 0.44
N GLU A 180 8.92 -6.66 -0.47
CA GLU A 180 9.65 -5.64 -1.20
C GLU A 180 8.78 -4.43 -1.50
N VAL A 181 9.37 -3.28 -1.65
CA VAL A 181 9.24 -2.28 -2.73
C VAL A 181 8.90 -0.87 -2.32
N VAL A 182 9.64 0.04 -2.89
CA VAL A 182 9.33 1.47 -2.99
C VAL A 182 9.28 1.84 -4.48
N SER A 183 8.28 2.59 -4.90
CA SER A 183 8.20 3.10 -6.27
C SER A 183 7.79 4.58 -6.29
N ASP A 184 8.36 5.34 -7.20
CA ASP A 184 8.00 6.73 -7.47
C ASP A 184 7.28 6.84 -8.82
N ILE A 185 6.40 7.81 -8.95
CA ILE A 185 5.67 8.09 -10.18
C ILE A 185 6.40 9.16 -10.98
N ARG A 186 6.67 8.86 -12.26
CA ARG A 186 7.28 9.82 -13.17
C ARG A 186 6.42 11.09 -13.26
N SER A 187 7.06 12.23 -13.03
CA SER A 187 6.55 13.52 -13.54
C SER A 187 6.88 13.58 -15.03
N GLU A 188 5.89 13.59 -15.90
CA GLU A 188 6.10 14.08 -17.27
C GLU A 188 6.26 15.60 -17.27
#